data_677d92b51f78c0a2ffd529109546dbb1
#
_entry.id   677d92b51f78c0a2ffd529109546dbb1
#
_cell.length_a   1.000
_cell.length_b   1.000
_cell.length_c   1.000
_cell.angle_alpha   90.00
_cell.angle_beta   90.00
_cell.angle_gamma   90.00
#
_symmetry.space_group_name_H-M   'P 1'
#
loop_
_entity.id
_entity.type
_entity.pdbx_description
1 polymer ?
#
loop_
_entity_poly.entity_id
_entity_poly.type
_entity_poly.pdbx_seq_one_letter_code
_entity_poly.pdbx_strand_id
1 'polypeptide(L)'
;MQVRLMPLPADQWDDEVRGAFKGMLPRDRQNPEGAGTALSTLVRHPDLTKAFLGFNVYLLFRSSLPPRLREVAILRVAHRRHCGYEWEHHVELAEAEGLTGADVEAIRRGAANNEVDQVVLRAVDELDEISTLSDETWAALGEELSDRQRMDLVFTVGAYAMLAMAFNTFGVQLEQEKGK
;
A
#
# COMPACT_ATOMS: atom_id res chain seq x y z
N MET A 1 8.10 1.62 -17.96
CA MET A 1 8.72 0.42 -17.30
C MET A 1 8.39 -0.80 -18.14
N GLN A 2 9.30 -1.77 -18.32
CA GLN A 2 9.01 -2.99 -19.09
C GLN A 2 8.16 -3.95 -18.25
N VAL A 3 7.05 -4.44 -18.81
CA VAL A 3 6.23 -5.49 -18.18
C VAL A 3 7.01 -6.81 -18.22
N ARG A 4 7.23 -7.43 -17.07
CA ARG A 4 7.90 -8.73 -16.92
C ARG A 4 6.95 -9.86 -16.58
N LEU A 5 5.91 -9.55 -15.79
CA LEU A 5 4.82 -10.47 -15.47
C LEU A 5 3.49 -9.82 -15.85
N MET A 6 2.80 -10.43 -16.80
CA MET A 6 1.44 -10.03 -17.17
C MET A 6 0.45 -10.52 -16.11
N PRO A 7 -0.68 -9.84 -15.91
CA PRO A 7 -1.80 -10.37 -15.14
C PRO A 7 -2.15 -11.81 -15.57
N LEU A 8 -2.61 -12.64 -14.64
CA LEU A 8 -3.06 -14.00 -14.94
C LEU A 8 -4.29 -13.93 -15.86
N PRO A 9 -4.27 -14.59 -17.05
CA PRO A 9 -5.40 -14.58 -17.98
C PRO A 9 -6.66 -15.19 -17.37
N ALA A 10 -7.83 -14.72 -17.82
CA ALA A 10 -9.13 -15.11 -17.26
C ALA A 10 -9.42 -16.62 -17.32
N ASP A 11 -8.94 -17.30 -18.37
CA ASP A 11 -9.08 -18.73 -18.58
C ASP A 11 -8.23 -19.59 -17.61
N GLN A 12 -7.31 -18.98 -16.88
CA GLN A 12 -6.48 -19.62 -15.85
C GLN A 12 -6.97 -19.36 -14.41
N TRP A 13 -8.13 -18.71 -14.26
CA TRP A 13 -8.74 -18.43 -12.96
C TRP A 13 -9.58 -19.63 -12.49
N ASP A 14 -8.94 -20.61 -11.89
CA ASP A 14 -9.58 -21.76 -11.25
C ASP A 14 -10.02 -21.48 -9.80
N ASP A 15 -10.42 -22.50 -9.08
CA ASP A 15 -10.89 -22.39 -7.69
C ASP A 15 -9.75 -22.07 -6.71
N GLU A 16 -8.52 -22.51 -6.98
CA GLU A 16 -7.33 -22.22 -6.18
C GLU A 16 -6.99 -20.73 -6.28
N VAL A 17 -6.94 -20.19 -7.50
CA VAL A 17 -6.71 -18.77 -7.78
C VAL A 17 -7.78 -17.91 -7.11
N ARG A 18 -9.07 -18.25 -7.28
CA ARG A 18 -10.16 -17.52 -6.61
C ARG A 18 -10.08 -17.63 -5.09
N GLY A 19 -9.70 -18.79 -4.58
CA GLY A 19 -9.53 -19.03 -3.15
C GLY A 19 -8.47 -18.15 -2.48
N ALA A 20 -7.47 -17.68 -3.23
CA ALA A 20 -6.44 -16.79 -2.72
C ALA A 20 -7.00 -15.41 -2.30
N PHE A 21 -8.11 -14.99 -2.86
CA PHE A 21 -8.76 -13.70 -2.57
C PHE A 21 -9.80 -13.78 -1.44
N LYS A 22 -10.01 -14.94 -0.83
CA LYS A 22 -11.00 -15.10 0.22
C LYS A 22 -10.69 -14.19 1.41
N GLY A 23 -11.65 -13.33 1.76
CA GLY A 23 -11.50 -12.34 2.83
C GLY A 23 -10.98 -10.97 2.37
N MET A 24 -10.49 -10.85 1.14
CA MET A 24 -10.09 -9.57 0.52
C MET A 24 -11.14 -9.09 -0.49
N LEU A 25 -11.55 -9.96 -1.41
CA LEU A 25 -12.53 -9.62 -2.43
C LEU A 25 -13.84 -10.41 -2.23
N PRO A 26 -15.00 -9.79 -2.43
CA PRO A 26 -16.25 -10.49 -2.49
C PRO A 26 -16.25 -11.46 -3.69
N ARG A 27 -17.06 -12.52 -3.62
CA ARG A 27 -16.99 -13.65 -4.55
C ARG A 27 -17.21 -13.26 -6.01
N ASP A 28 -18.09 -12.32 -6.26
CA ASP A 28 -18.41 -11.77 -7.59
C ASP A 28 -17.27 -10.95 -8.19
N ARG A 29 -16.35 -10.46 -7.36
CA ARG A 29 -15.13 -9.74 -7.75
C ARG A 29 -13.86 -10.61 -7.78
N GLN A 30 -13.95 -11.91 -7.49
CA GLN A 30 -12.82 -12.85 -7.60
C GLN A 30 -12.62 -13.27 -9.07
N ASN A 31 -12.29 -12.32 -9.91
CA ASN A 31 -12.00 -12.43 -11.34
C ASN A 31 -10.99 -11.34 -11.75
N PRO A 32 -10.39 -11.40 -12.95
CA PRO A 32 -9.37 -10.44 -13.37
C PRO A 32 -9.81 -8.98 -13.32
N GLU A 33 -11.06 -8.71 -13.69
CA GLU A 33 -11.61 -7.36 -13.71
C GLU A 33 -11.82 -6.81 -12.29
N GLY A 34 -12.36 -7.61 -11.39
CA GLY A 34 -12.61 -7.22 -10.00
C GLY A 34 -11.34 -7.16 -9.14
N ALA A 35 -10.32 -7.94 -9.49
CA ALA A 35 -9.04 -7.94 -8.80
C ALA A 35 -8.10 -6.81 -9.25
N GLY A 36 -8.26 -6.33 -10.48
CA GLY A 36 -7.35 -5.35 -11.06
C GLY A 36 -5.99 -5.94 -11.45
N THR A 37 -5.14 -5.10 -12.01
CA THR A 37 -3.87 -5.52 -12.61
C THR A 37 -2.89 -6.09 -11.58
N ALA A 38 -2.72 -5.43 -10.43
CA ALA A 38 -1.77 -5.86 -9.41
C ALA A 38 -2.12 -7.22 -8.82
N LEU A 39 -3.35 -7.39 -8.32
CA LEU A 39 -3.74 -8.65 -7.70
C LEU A 39 -3.81 -9.79 -8.72
N SER A 40 -4.22 -9.50 -9.96
CA SER A 40 -4.19 -10.48 -11.07
C SER A 40 -2.76 -10.86 -11.45
N THR A 41 -1.77 -10.02 -11.20
CA THR A 41 -0.35 -10.36 -11.37
C THR A 41 0.16 -11.20 -10.20
N LEU A 42 -0.15 -10.82 -8.96
CA LEU A 42 0.30 -11.54 -7.77
C LEU A 42 -0.25 -12.97 -7.72
N VAL A 43 -1.51 -13.18 -8.14
CA VAL A 43 -2.18 -14.48 -8.07
C VAL A 43 -1.62 -15.53 -9.03
N ARG A 44 -0.62 -15.20 -9.85
CA ARG A 44 0.23 -16.21 -10.51
C ARG A 44 0.92 -17.16 -9.52
N HIS A 45 0.99 -16.74 -8.26
CA HIS A 45 1.40 -17.59 -7.14
C HIS A 45 0.31 -17.56 -6.06
N PRO A 46 -0.72 -18.41 -6.14
CA PRO A 46 -1.89 -18.37 -5.28
C PRO A 46 -1.57 -18.45 -3.78
N ASP A 47 -0.69 -19.38 -3.38
CA ASP A 47 -0.31 -19.56 -1.97
C ASP A 47 0.38 -18.34 -1.38
N LEU A 48 1.33 -17.74 -2.12
CA LEU A 48 2.00 -16.51 -1.71
C LEU A 48 0.99 -15.36 -1.61
N THR A 49 0.12 -15.23 -2.61
CA THR A 49 -0.91 -14.20 -2.63
C THR A 49 -1.85 -14.33 -1.44
N LYS A 50 -2.33 -15.53 -1.15
CA LYS A 50 -3.20 -15.81 -0.01
C LYS A 50 -2.53 -15.45 1.32
N ALA A 51 -1.28 -15.84 1.52
CA ALA A 51 -0.52 -15.53 2.73
C ALA A 51 -0.32 -14.01 2.89
N PHE A 52 0.09 -13.34 1.82
CA PHE A 52 0.28 -11.89 1.80
C PHE A 52 -1.02 -11.15 2.04
N LEU A 53 -2.10 -11.49 1.35
CA LEU A 53 -3.39 -10.82 1.51
C LEU A 53 -3.96 -10.98 2.92
N GLY A 54 -3.71 -12.09 3.60
CA GLY A 54 -4.07 -12.23 5.02
C GLY A 54 -3.45 -11.15 5.90
N PHE A 55 -2.18 -10.84 5.68
CA PHE A 55 -1.46 -9.77 6.36
C PHE A 55 -1.91 -8.37 5.89
N ASN A 56 -2.03 -8.18 4.59
CA ASN A 56 -2.43 -6.89 4.02
C ASN A 56 -3.85 -6.46 4.44
N VAL A 57 -4.79 -7.40 4.50
CA VAL A 57 -6.15 -7.17 5.03
C VAL A 57 -6.12 -6.70 6.48
N TYR A 58 -5.21 -7.24 7.30
CA TYR A 58 -5.02 -6.72 8.66
C TYR A 58 -4.58 -5.26 8.63
N LEU A 59 -3.56 -4.91 7.87
CA LEU A 59 -3.04 -3.55 7.80
C LEU A 59 -4.07 -2.54 7.28
N LEU A 60 -4.85 -2.90 6.26
CA LEU A 60 -5.83 -2.02 5.65
C LEU A 60 -7.10 -1.83 6.49
N PHE A 61 -7.60 -2.91 7.13
CA PHE A 61 -8.96 -2.91 7.67
C PHE A 61 -9.05 -3.22 9.16
N ARG A 62 -7.96 -3.67 9.81
CA ARG A 62 -7.96 -4.09 11.22
C ARG A 62 -6.83 -3.51 12.05
N SER A 63 -5.90 -2.81 11.43
CA SER A 63 -4.82 -2.08 12.08
C SER A 63 -5.38 -1.03 13.03
N SER A 64 -4.67 -0.76 14.11
CA SER A 64 -4.99 0.31 15.05
C SER A 64 -4.50 1.69 14.60
N LEU A 65 -3.67 1.74 13.57
CA LEU A 65 -3.19 2.99 12.99
C LEU A 65 -4.37 3.75 12.36
N PRO A 66 -4.57 5.04 12.68
CA PRO A 66 -5.64 5.83 12.09
C PRO A 66 -5.58 5.76 10.55
N PRO A 67 -6.72 5.51 9.86
CA PRO A 67 -6.75 5.32 8.42
C PRO A 67 -6.07 6.45 7.65
N ARG A 68 -6.30 7.70 8.05
CA ARG A 68 -5.67 8.85 7.44
C ARG A 68 -4.13 8.81 7.54
N LEU A 69 -3.56 8.47 8.71
CA LEU A 69 -2.11 8.38 8.89
C LEU A 69 -1.52 7.17 8.14
N ARG A 70 -2.31 6.09 8.01
CA ARG A 70 -1.93 4.96 7.15
C ARG A 70 -1.72 5.41 5.70
N GLU A 71 -2.67 6.20 5.15
CA GLU A 71 -2.54 6.69 3.77
C GLU A 71 -1.38 7.68 3.62
N VAL A 72 -1.12 8.55 4.61
CA VAL A 72 0.09 9.40 4.62
C VAL A 72 1.36 8.54 4.50
N ALA A 73 1.46 7.48 5.29
CA ALA A 73 2.62 6.59 5.26
C ALA A 73 2.74 5.85 3.92
N ILE A 74 1.63 5.29 3.41
CA ILE A 74 1.62 4.54 2.14
C ILE A 74 2.01 5.42 0.97
N LEU A 75 1.42 6.61 0.85
CA LEU A 75 1.76 7.56 -0.21
C LEU A 75 3.24 7.94 -0.16
N ARG A 76 3.78 8.17 1.04
CA ARG A 76 5.20 8.51 1.16
C ARG A 76 6.11 7.36 0.71
N VAL A 77 5.82 6.12 1.11
CA VAL A 77 6.55 4.92 0.64
C VAL A 77 6.45 4.78 -0.88
N ALA A 78 5.23 4.87 -1.43
CA ALA A 78 5.00 4.74 -2.86
C ALA A 78 5.81 5.77 -3.67
N HIS A 79 5.83 7.03 -3.19
CA HIS A 79 6.64 8.08 -3.81
C HIS A 79 8.14 7.79 -3.74
N ARG A 80 8.66 7.47 -2.55
CA ARG A 80 10.09 7.20 -2.36
C ARG A 80 10.59 5.99 -3.16
N ARG A 81 9.75 4.97 -3.29
CA ARG A 81 10.03 3.75 -4.06
C ARG A 81 9.66 3.85 -5.54
N HIS A 82 9.20 5.02 -6.00
CA HIS A 82 8.79 5.25 -7.39
C HIS A 82 7.75 4.23 -7.88
N CYS A 83 6.82 3.83 -7.01
CA CYS A 83 5.74 2.90 -7.33
C CYS A 83 4.49 3.67 -7.77
N GLY A 84 4.39 3.95 -9.06
CA GLY A 84 3.25 4.69 -9.62
C GLY A 84 1.92 3.97 -9.41
N TYR A 85 1.90 2.64 -9.44
CA TYR A 85 0.69 1.86 -9.22
C TYR A 85 0.11 2.10 -7.81
N GLU A 86 0.94 1.98 -6.77
CA GLU A 86 0.49 2.23 -5.39
C GLU A 86 0.11 3.69 -5.19
N TRP A 87 0.90 4.61 -5.74
CA TRP A 87 0.62 6.04 -5.63
C TRP A 87 -0.78 6.38 -6.14
N GLU A 88 -1.11 6.03 -7.38
CA GLU A 88 -2.39 6.40 -7.99
C GLU A 88 -3.59 5.78 -7.24
N HIS A 89 -3.50 4.51 -6.84
CA HIS A 89 -4.57 3.86 -6.09
C HIS A 89 -4.76 4.42 -4.68
N HIS A 90 -3.67 4.80 -4.01
CA HIS A 90 -3.74 5.32 -2.66
C HIS A 90 -4.06 6.82 -2.59
N VAL A 91 -3.91 7.59 -3.68
CA VAL A 91 -4.43 8.97 -3.75
C VAL A 91 -5.95 8.97 -3.56
N GLU A 92 -6.69 8.09 -4.26
CA GLU A 92 -8.16 8.00 -4.11
C GLU A 92 -8.56 7.59 -2.67
N LEU A 93 -7.84 6.64 -2.07
CA LEU A 93 -8.09 6.21 -0.69
C LEU A 93 -7.76 7.32 0.32
N ALA A 94 -6.68 8.04 0.09
CA ALA A 94 -6.27 9.18 0.92
C ALA A 94 -7.30 10.31 0.90
N GLU A 95 -7.86 10.62 -0.27
CA GLU A 95 -8.94 11.60 -0.40
C GLU A 95 -10.20 11.15 0.37
N ALA A 96 -10.55 9.87 0.31
CA ALA A 96 -11.66 9.31 1.09
C ALA A 96 -11.43 9.40 2.62
N GLU A 97 -10.16 9.37 3.07
CA GLU A 97 -9.76 9.55 4.48
C GLU A 97 -9.50 11.04 4.84
N GLY A 98 -9.86 11.96 3.96
CA GLY A 98 -9.85 13.40 4.20
C GLY A 98 -8.54 14.11 3.91
N LEU A 99 -7.59 13.49 3.19
CA LEU A 99 -6.45 14.24 2.67
C LEU A 99 -6.88 15.04 1.45
N THR A 100 -6.44 16.30 1.40
CA THR A 100 -6.66 17.15 0.23
C THR A 100 -5.59 16.96 -0.83
N GLY A 101 -5.83 17.39 -2.07
CA GLY A 101 -4.79 17.41 -3.10
C GLY A 101 -3.55 18.21 -2.69
N ALA A 102 -3.70 19.25 -1.85
CA ALA A 102 -2.57 19.99 -1.30
C ALA A 102 -1.75 19.15 -0.29
N ASP A 103 -2.41 18.30 0.52
CA ASP A 103 -1.74 17.36 1.42
C ASP A 103 -0.98 16.30 0.62
N VAL A 104 -1.59 15.73 -0.43
CA VAL A 104 -0.95 14.75 -1.32
C VAL A 104 0.32 15.33 -1.96
N GLU A 105 0.26 16.56 -2.44
CA GLU A 105 1.44 17.23 -3.01
C GLU A 105 2.49 17.59 -1.93
N ALA A 106 2.07 17.91 -0.71
CA ALA A 106 3.00 18.10 0.41
C ALA A 106 3.72 16.80 0.78
N ILE A 107 2.99 15.67 0.89
CA ILE A 107 3.56 14.33 1.12
C ILE A 107 4.61 13.98 0.06
N ARG A 108 4.36 14.28 -1.21
CA ARG A 108 5.33 14.10 -2.31
C ARG A 108 6.66 14.81 -2.00
N ARG A 109 6.59 16.03 -1.51
CA ARG A 109 7.77 16.83 -1.14
C ARG A 109 8.40 16.47 0.21
N GLY A 110 7.82 15.55 0.98
CA GLY A 110 8.25 15.21 2.34
C GLY A 110 7.87 16.26 3.38
N ALA A 111 6.80 16.98 3.13
CA ALA A 111 6.26 18.02 4.01
C ALA A 111 4.80 17.75 4.36
N ALA A 112 4.37 18.24 5.51
CA ALA A 112 2.98 18.16 5.94
C ALA A 112 2.51 19.50 6.56
N ASN A 113 1.19 19.69 6.59
CA ASN A 113 0.56 20.90 7.12
C ASN A 113 0.27 20.80 8.63
N ASN A 114 0.50 19.65 9.23
CA ASN A 114 0.35 19.41 10.67
C ASN A 114 1.49 18.57 11.22
N GLU A 115 1.69 18.64 12.52
CA GLU A 115 2.85 18.03 13.19
C GLU A 115 2.82 16.50 13.16
N VAL A 116 1.65 15.90 13.35
CA VAL A 116 1.51 14.42 13.37
C VAL A 116 1.88 13.82 12.01
N ASP A 117 1.35 14.38 10.92
CA ASP A 117 1.69 13.92 9.57
C ASP A 117 3.19 14.11 9.30
N GLN A 118 3.76 15.24 9.75
CA GLN A 118 5.20 15.49 9.55
C GLN A 118 6.08 14.46 10.28
N VAL A 119 5.70 14.06 11.50
CA VAL A 119 6.41 13.01 12.23
C VAL A 119 6.27 11.65 11.53
N VAL A 120 5.07 11.33 11.01
CA VAL A 120 4.85 10.10 10.21
C VAL A 120 5.71 10.11 8.95
N LEU A 121 5.77 11.23 8.21
CA LEU A 121 6.62 11.34 7.01
C LEU A 121 8.10 11.12 7.34
N ARG A 122 8.60 11.72 8.44
CA ARG A 122 9.97 11.51 8.92
C ARG A 122 10.23 10.05 9.26
N ALA A 123 9.28 9.41 9.95
CA ALA A 123 9.40 7.99 10.27
C ALA A 123 9.47 7.11 9.02
N VAL A 124 8.65 7.39 8.00
CA VAL A 124 8.72 6.67 6.72
C VAL A 124 10.07 6.88 6.06
N ASP A 125 10.58 8.11 6.04
CA ASP A 125 11.86 8.43 5.41
C ASP A 125 13.03 7.70 6.09
N GLU A 126 13.08 7.69 7.43
CA GLU A 126 14.09 6.97 8.19
C GLU A 126 14.01 5.44 7.99
N LEU A 127 12.79 4.86 8.06
CA LEU A 127 12.59 3.42 7.82
C LEU A 127 13.01 3.01 6.41
N ASP A 128 12.70 3.84 5.42
CA ASP A 128 13.04 3.58 4.02
C ASP A 128 14.55 3.71 3.73
N GLU A 129 15.23 4.63 4.41
CA GLU A 129 16.64 4.94 4.17
C GLU A 129 17.61 4.06 4.99
N ILE A 130 17.32 3.89 6.29
CA ILE A 130 18.23 3.21 7.22
C ILE A 130 17.61 2.02 7.96
N SER A 131 16.36 1.65 7.65
CA SER A 131 15.64 0.51 8.23
C SER A 131 15.45 0.56 9.75
N THR A 132 15.49 1.75 10.36
CA THR A 132 15.27 1.97 11.79
C THR A 132 14.75 3.40 12.02
N LEU A 133 14.26 3.69 13.22
CA LEU A 133 13.89 5.04 13.64
C LEU A 133 14.94 5.58 14.60
N SER A 134 15.20 6.89 14.53
CA SER A 134 15.96 7.61 15.56
C SER A 134 15.16 7.66 16.86
N ASP A 135 15.86 7.79 18.00
CA ASP A 135 15.21 7.95 19.31
C ASP A 135 14.29 9.18 19.34
N GLU A 136 14.68 10.25 18.63
CA GLU A 136 13.88 11.47 18.50
C GLU A 136 12.56 11.19 17.77
N THR A 137 12.59 10.53 16.62
CA THR A 137 11.38 10.19 15.85
C THR A 137 10.50 9.20 16.61
N TRP A 138 11.11 8.20 17.29
CA TRP A 138 10.37 7.26 18.11
C TRP A 138 9.65 7.93 19.28
N ALA A 139 10.31 8.89 19.96
CA ALA A 139 9.71 9.66 21.04
C ALA A 139 8.56 10.54 20.53
N ALA A 140 8.79 11.30 19.45
CA ALA A 140 7.76 12.16 18.85
C ALA A 140 6.52 11.38 18.38
N LEU A 141 6.70 10.20 17.78
CA LEU A 141 5.57 9.31 17.47
C LEU A 141 4.81 8.90 18.73
N GLY A 142 5.51 8.71 19.86
CA GLY A 142 4.92 8.26 21.11
C GLY A 142 4.05 9.31 21.80
N GLU A 143 4.16 10.58 21.44
CA GLU A 143 3.29 11.66 21.92
C GLU A 143 1.88 11.55 21.31
N GLU A 144 1.78 11.02 20.08
CA GLU A 144 0.54 10.96 19.29
C GLU A 144 0.00 9.53 19.11
N LEU A 145 0.87 8.51 19.13
CA LEU A 145 0.53 7.13 18.81
C LEU A 145 0.90 6.20 19.96
N SER A 146 -0.01 5.28 20.29
CA SER A 146 0.28 4.15 21.18
C SER A 146 1.32 3.21 20.58
N ASP A 147 1.92 2.33 21.42
CA ASP A 147 2.86 1.31 20.97
C ASP A 147 2.30 0.43 19.84
N ARG A 148 1.02 0.05 19.95
CA ARG A 148 0.36 -0.74 18.90
C ARG A 148 0.29 0.00 17.58
N GLN A 149 -0.06 1.28 17.59
CA GLN A 149 -0.13 2.11 16.40
C GLN A 149 1.25 2.34 15.78
N ARG A 150 2.28 2.54 16.60
CA ARG A 150 3.67 2.62 16.13
C ARG A 150 4.15 1.33 15.49
N MET A 151 3.78 0.17 16.06
CA MET A 151 4.04 -1.13 15.45
C MET A 151 3.32 -1.25 14.10
N ASP A 152 2.03 -0.94 14.04
CA ASP A 152 1.26 -0.97 12.80
C ASP A 152 1.85 -0.04 11.73
N LEU A 153 2.36 1.15 12.12
CA LEU A 153 3.06 2.06 11.20
C LEU A 153 4.31 1.41 10.59
N VAL A 154 5.18 0.85 11.42
CA VAL A 154 6.42 0.19 10.95
C VAL A 154 6.10 -0.97 10.00
N PHE A 155 5.10 -1.81 10.34
CA PHE A 155 4.68 -2.91 9.49
C PHE A 155 4.00 -2.44 8.21
N THR A 156 3.25 -1.33 8.24
CA THR A 156 2.65 -0.72 7.04
C THR A 156 3.76 -0.25 6.09
N VAL A 157 4.74 0.50 6.58
CA VAL A 157 5.87 0.97 5.76
C VAL A 157 6.62 -0.21 5.13
N GLY A 158 6.95 -1.24 5.91
CA GLY A 158 7.64 -2.43 5.40
C GLY A 158 6.84 -3.20 4.35
N ALA A 159 5.54 -3.39 4.57
CA ALA A 159 4.65 -4.10 3.65
C ALA A 159 4.54 -3.38 2.30
N TYR A 160 4.33 -2.07 2.31
CA TYR A 160 4.21 -1.29 1.09
C TYR A 160 5.56 -1.08 0.38
N ALA A 161 6.67 -1.00 1.11
CA ALA A 161 7.99 -1.05 0.50
C ALA A 161 8.26 -2.38 -0.23
N MET A 162 7.83 -3.51 0.36
CA MET A 162 7.90 -4.84 -0.28
C MET A 162 7.00 -4.91 -1.53
N LEU A 163 5.77 -4.41 -1.44
CA LEU A 163 4.86 -4.36 -2.60
C LEU A 163 5.42 -3.49 -3.72
N ALA A 164 5.97 -2.31 -3.40
CA ALA A 164 6.62 -1.47 -4.39
C ALA A 164 7.76 -2.19 -5.12
N MET A 165 8.59 -2.96 -4.38
CA MET A 165 9.64 -3.80 -5.00
C MET A 165 9.03 -4.83 -5.96
N ALA A 166 7.95 -5.48 -5.57
CA ALA A 166 7.27 -6.48 -6.41
C ALA A 166 6.65 -5.83 -7.65
N PHE A 167 5.86 -4.77 -7.49
CA PHE A 167 5.15 -4.12 -8.59
C PHE A 167 6.12 -3.46 -9.58
N ASN A 168 7.14 -2.78 -9.10
CA ASN A 168 8.19 -2.23 -9.95
C ASN A 168 8.98 -3.32 -10.68
N THR A 169 9.31 -4.43 -10.00
CA THR A 169 10.05 -5.54 -10.60
C THR A 169 9.24 -6.27 -11.66
N PHE A 170 7.95 -6.53 -11.39
CA PHE A 170 7.06 -7.21 -12.33
C PHE A 170 6.61 -6.28 -13.47
N GLY A 171 6.73 -4.98 -13.29
CA GLY A 171 6.27 -3.97 -14.25
C GLY A 171 4.76 -3.86 -14.29
N VAL A 172 4.12 -3.89 -13.10
CA VAL A 172 2.65 -3.73 -12.97
C VAL A 172 2.24 -2.37 -13.53
N GLN A 173 1.25 -2.37 -14.42
CA GLN A 173 0.73 -1.18 -15.07
C GLN A 173 -0.61 -0.80 -14.44
N LEU A 174 -0.91 0.49 -14.46
CA LEU A 174 -2.25 0.99 -14.13
C LEU A 174 -3.29 0.36 -15.06
N GLU A 175 -4.48 0.20 -14.56
CA GLU A 175 -5.62 -0.23 -15.37
C GLU A 175 -5.82 0.77 -16.52
N GLN A 176 -6.01 0.24 -17.72
CA GLN A 176 -6.38 1.11 -18.85
C GLN A 176 -7.79 1.66 -18.59
N GLU A 177 -7.97 2.97 -18.66
CA GLU A 177 -9.29 3.56 -18.65
C GLU A 177 -10.12 2.87 -19.75
N LYS A 178 -11.18 2.17 -19.34
CA LYS A 178 -12.16 1.67 -20.31
C LYS A 178 -12.75 2.90 -21.00
N GLY A 179 -12.36 3.11 -22.25
CA GLY A 179 -12.88 4.22 -23.04
C GLY A 179 -14.40 4.30 -22.89
N LYS A 180 -14.86 5.48 -22.49
CA LYS A 180 -16.29 5.81 -22.41
C LYS A 180 -16.92 5.77 -23.79
#